data_6d73d5f2ecae3e2d0e802b3683ec20cd
#
_entry.id   6d73d5f2ecae3e2d0e802b3683ec20cd
#
_cell.length_a   1.000
_cell.length_b   1.000
_cell.length_c   1.000
_cell.angle_alpha   90.00
_cell.angle_beta   90.00
_cell.angle_gamma   90.00
#
_symmetry.space_group_name_H-M   'P 1'
#
loop_
_entity.id
_entity.type
_entity.pdbx_description
1 polymer ?
#
loop_
_entity_poly.entity_id
_entity_poly.type
_entity_poly.pdbx_seq_one_letter_code
_entity_poly.pdbx_strand_id
1 'polypeptide(L)' 'MLPVTKYHGCGNDFIILREEDAVGYDLNTLIPAVCDRHTGLGADGLILVRVRPLTMLFYNCDGSRAPMYII' A
#
# COMPACT_ATOMS: atom_id res chain seq x y z
N MET A 1 10.28 1.64 12.64
CA MET A 1 9.02 0.94 12.33
C MET A 1 8.18 1.80 11.41
N LEU A 2 7.60 1.20 10.39
CA LEU A 2 6.82 1.95 9.40
C LEU A 2 5.35 1.97 9.83
N PRO A 3 4.76 3.15 10.00
CA PRO A 3 3.35 3.23 10.43
C PRO A 3 2.42 2.90 9.26
N VAL A 4 1.70 1.81 9.38
CA VAL A 4 0.76 1.40 8.36
C VAL A 4 -0.55 0.98 9.03
N THR A 5 -1.63 1.00 8.24
CA THR A 5 -2.93 0.53 8.68
C THR A 5 -3.40 -0.54 7.71
N LYS A 6 -3.92 -1.62 8.21
CA LYS A 6 -4.47 -2.66 7.36
C LYS A 6 -5.99 -2.53 7.32
N TYR A 7 -6.55 -2.56 6.12
CA TYR A 7 -7.97 -2.40 5.90
C TYR A 7 -8.54 -3.61 5.17
N HIS A 8 -9.69 -4.09 5.63
CA HIS A 8 -10.41 -5.18 4.98
C HIS A 8 -11.72 -4.64 4.44
N GLY A 9 -12.04 -4.98 3.22
CA GLY A 9 -13.32 -4.59 2.67
C GLY A 9 -13.62 -5.35 1.40
N CYS A 10 -14.86 -5.74 1.20
CA CYS A 10 -15.33 -6.37 -0.05
C CYS A 10 -14.49 -7.57 -0.48
N GLY A 11 -14.00 -8.34 0.48
CA GLY A 11 -13.22 -9.52 0.18
C GLY A 11 -11.76 -9.28 -0.12
N ASN A 12 -11.33 -8.02 -0.09
CA ASN A 12 -9.92 -7.68 -0.32
C ASN A 12 -9.37 -7.01 0.92
N ASP A 13 -8.06 -7.09 1.09
CA ASP A 13 -7.40 -6.35 2.15
C ASP A 13 -6.28 -5.52 1.56
N PHE A 14 -6.07 -4.35 2.16
CA PHE A 14 -5.07 -3.40 1.70
C PHE A 14 -4.30 -2.86 2.87
N ILE A 15 -3.05 -2.51 2.61
CA ILE A 15 -2.24 -1.80 3.57
C ILE A 15 -2.25 -0.34 3.16
N ILE A 16 -2.56 0.55 4.09
CA ILE A 16 -2.61 1.98 3.84
C ILE A 16 -1.38 2.62 4.44
N LEU A 17 -0.64 3.34 3.62
CA LEU A 17 0.62 3.97 4.02
C LEU A 17 0.61 5.41 3.52
N ARG A 18 0.96 6.37 4.38
CA ARG A 18 1.08 7.74 3.93
C ARG A 18 2.38 7.92 3.17
N GLU A 19 2.31 8.69 2.09
CA GLU A 19 3.49 8.91 1.26
C GLU A 19 4.64 9.50 2.06
N GLU A 20 4.35 10.38 3.00
CA GLU A 20 5.40 11.01 3.79
C GLU A 20 6.16 10.01 4.65
N ASP A 21 5.52 8.89 5.02
CA ASP A 21 6.18 7.86 5.79
C ASP A 21 6.96 6.89 4.91
N ALA A 22 6.76 6.97 3.61
CA ALA A 22 7.44 6.10 2.66
C ALA A 22 8.71 6.71 2.08
N VAL A 23 9.02 7.94 2.46
CA VAL A 23 10.21 8.61 1.95
C VAL A 23 11.45 7.82 2.34
N GLY A 24 12.32 7.58 1.40
CA GLY A 24 13.53 6.80 1.65
C GLY A 24 13.39 5.33 1.36
N TYR A 25 12.18 4.86 1.06
CA TYR A 25 11.96 3.45 0.73
C TYR A 25 11.77 3.30 -0.77
N ASP A 26 12.31 2.21 -1.30
CA ASP A 26 12.07 1.83 -2.68
C ASP A 26 10.75 1.06 -2.71
N LEU A 27 9.72 1.64 -3.30
CA LEU A 27 8.39 1.02 -3.31
C LEU A 27 8.38 -0.32 -4.03
N ASN A 28 9.23 -0.49 -5.05
CA ASN A 28 9.29 -1.77 -5.75
C ASN A 28 9.77 -2.90 -4.85
N THR A 29 10.51 -2.57 -3.81
CA THR A 29 10.99 -3.55 -2.85
C THR A 29 10.08 -3.60 -1.62
N LEU A 30 9.62 -2.43 -1.17
CA LEU A 30 8.83 -2.33 0.04
C LEU A 30 7.47 -3.01 -0.10
N ILE A 31 6.78 -2.75 -1.21
CA ILE A 31 5.41 -3.23 -1.35
C ILE A 31 5.33 -4.76 -1.37
N PRO A 32 6.15 -5.46 -2.16
CA PRO A 32 6.11 -6.92 -2.08
C PRO A 32 6.45 -7.46 -0.70
N ALA A 33 7.37 -6.79 0.00
CA ALA A 33 7.78 -7.25 1.32
C ALA A 33 6.66 -7.13 2.35
N VAL A 34 5.96 -5.99 2.38
CA VAL A 34 4.90 -5.82 3.37
C VAL A 34 3.64 -6.58 3.02
N CYS A 35 3.40 -6.80 1.72
CA CYS A 35 2.22 -7.56 1.28
C CYS A 35 2.40 -9.07 1.38
N ASP A 36 3.61 -9.53 1.63
CA ASP A 36 3.89 -10.96 1.75
C ASP A 36 3.15 -11.52 2.96
N ARG A 37 2.37 -12.58 2.74
CA ARG A 37 1.55 -13.12 3.82
C ARG A 37 2.34 -14.02 4.76
N HIS A 38 3.59 -14.34 4.42
CA HIS A 38 4.43 -15.17 5.29
C HIS A 38 5.40 -14.34 6.12
N THR A 39 5.98 -13.31 5.53
CA THR A 39 7.02 -12.53 6.20
C THR A 39 6.64 -11.10 6.48
N GLY A 40 5.58 -10.60 5.85
CA GLY A 40 5.09 -9.25 6.06
C GLY A 40 3.72 -9.27 6.71
N LEU A 41 2.98 -8.19 6.54
CA LEU A 41 1.63 -8.08 7.09
C LEU A 41 0.62 -8.87 6.28
N GLY A 42 0.90 -9.06 5.00
CA GLY A 42 0.00 -9.79 4.12
C GLY A 42 -1.18 -8.95 3.66
N ALA A 43 -1.28 -8.74 2.35
CA ALA A 43 -2.40 -7.98 1.80
C ALA A 43 -2.48 -8.21 0.31
N ASP A 44 -3.64 -7.90 -0.26
CA ASP A 44 -3.83 -7.96 -1.71
C ASP A 44 -3.15 -6.80 -2.41
N GLY A 45 -2.97 -5.70 -1.72
CA GLY A 45 -2.31 -4.53 -2.29
C GLY A 45 -2.02 -3.46 -1.26
N LEU A 46 -1.52 -2.33 -1.74
CA LEU A 46 -1.15 -1.22 -0.87
C LEU A 46 -1.70 0.07 -1.46
N ILE A 47 -2.23 0.93 -0.59
CA ILE A 47 -2.70 2.25 -0.98
C ILE A 47 -1.74 3.27 -0.37
N LEU A 48 -1.12 4.06 -1.24
CA LEU A 48 -0.23 5.12 -0.80
C LEU A 48 -1.03 6.41 -0.81
N VAL A 49 -1.09 7.09 0.32
CA VAL A 49 -1.92 8.29 0.47
C VAL A 49 -1.04 9.52 0.52
N ARG A 50 -1.31 10.46 -0.38
CA ARG A 50 -0.67 11.77 -0.38
C ARG A 50 -1.73 12.76 0.09
N VAL A 51 -1.36 13.65 0.99
CA VAL A 51 -2.34 14.51 1.62
C VAL A 51 -2.58 15.80 0.89
N ARG A 52 -1.60 16.35 0.19
CA ARG A 52 -1.74 17.67 -0.45
C ARG A 52 -1.22 17.64 -1.87
N PRO A 53 -2.11 17.55 -2.85
CA PRO A 53 -3.55 17.34 -2.72
C PRO A 53 -3.85 15.91 -2.36
N LEU A 54 -5.01 15.66 -1.82
CA LEU A 54 -5.36 14.30 -1.42
C LEU A 54 -5.38 13.41 -2.65
N THR A 55 -4.56 12.40 -2.62
CA THR A 55 -4.39 11.49 -3.74
C THR A 55 -4.16 10.09 -3.19
N MET A 56 -4.82 9.12 -3.78
CA MET A 56 -4.63 7.74 -3.40
C MET A 56 -4.06 6.99 -4.58
N LEU A 57 -2.91 6.38 -4.36
CA LEU A 57 -2.22 5.61 -5.39
C LEU A 57 -2.29 4.15 -5.01
N PHE A 58 -2.85 3.34 -5.87
CA PHE A 58 -3.06 1.93 -5.57
C PHE A 58 -2.00 1.09 -6.23
N TYR A 59 -1.48 0.12 -5.48
CA TYR A 59 -0.47 -0.79 -5.95
C TYR A 59 -0.90 -2.21 -5.71
N ASN A 60 -0.58 -3.10 -6.64
CA ASN A 60 -0.78 -4.52 -6.45
C ASN A 60 0.27 -5.05 -5.48
N CYS A 61 0.07 -6.23 -4.94
CA CYS A 61 1.00 -6.78 -3.96
C CYS A 61 2.38 -7.06 -4.54
N ASP A 62 2.53 -7.08 -5.86
CA ASP A 62 3.83 -7.25 -6.49
C ASP A 62 4.56 -5.92 -6.72
N GLY A 63 3.95 -4.80 -6.30
CA GLY A 63 4.55 -3.48 -6.45
C GLY A 63 4.14 -2.75 -7.72
N SER A 64 3.41 -3.37 -8.62
CA SER A 64 2.98 -2.69 -9.84
C SER A 64 1.82 -1.75 -9.54
N ARG A 65 1.73 -0.64 -10.31
CA ARG A 65 0.63 0.30 -10.16
C ARG A 65 -0.65 -0.33 -10.66
N ALA A 66 -1.69 -0.23 -9.87
CA ALA A 66 -3.00 -0.71 -10.28
C ALA A 66 -3.78 0.43 -10.91
N PRO A 67 -4.55 0.18 -11.97
CA PRO A 67 -5.47 1.19 -12.46
C PRO A 67 -6.54 1.35 -11.41
N MET A 68 -6.78 2.61 -11.05
CA MET A 68 -7.54 2.81 -9.91
C MET A 68 -8.70 3.59 -10.11
N TYR A 69 -9.71 3.20 -9.48
CA TYR A 69 -10.90 3.93 -9.53
C TYR A 69 -11.35 4.14 -8.16
N ILE A 70 -11.32 5.35 -7.76
CA ILE A 70 -11.78 5.65 -6.51
C ILE A 70 -13.13 5.95 -6.54
N ILE A 71 -13.78 5.67 -5.58
CA ILE A 71 -15.13 5.97 -5.48
C ILE A 71 -15.45 7.14 -4.72
#